data_1efafefa19e07b88a54ca7260c7f3e80
#
_entry.id   1efafefa19e07b88a54ca7260c7f3e80
#
_cell.length_a   1.000
_cell.length_b   1.000
_cell.length_c   1.000
_cell.angle_alpha   90.00
_cell.angle_beta   90.00
_cell.angle_gamma   90.00
#
_symmetry.space_group_name_H-M   'P 1'
#
loop_
_entity.id
_entity.type
_entity.pdbx_description
1 polymer ?
#
loop_
_entity_poly.entity_id
_entity_poly.type
_entity_poly.pdbx_seq_one_letter_code
_entity_poly.pdbx_strand_id
1 'polypeptide(L)'
;SIGLVGSEMCIRDRQKGLTGFPLVDAGMRELWQTGSMHNRLRMIVGSFLVKNLLIDWRLGAKWFWNCLFDADIANNTAGWQWIAGCGADAAPYFRVFNPVTQSEKFDKKGIYIKKYIPELIHLDQKFIHCPWEAPDTVLLDAGIKLGETYPSPIVDLKVSRLRALEAFNTLKS
;
A
#
# COMPACT_ATOMS: atom_id res chain seq x y z
N SER A 1 -11.86 13.10 -18.75
CA SER A 1 -12.19 11.81 -18.13
C SER A 1 -11.28 11.60 -16.95
N ILE A 2 -11.72 11.93 -15.75
CA ILE A 2 -11.04 11.57 -14.49
C ILE A 2 -11.20 10.06 -14.38
N GLY A 3 -10.15 9.32 -14.72
CA GLY A 3 -10.14 7.87 -14.56
C GLY A 3 -10.46 7.54 -13.10
N LEU A 4 -11.57 6.88 -12.88
CA LEU A 4 -12.00 6.38 -11.60
C LEU A 4 -10.90 5.48 -11.02
N VAL A 5 -10.12 6.01 -10.08
CA VAL A 5 -9.11 5.28 -9.30
C VAL A 5 -9.76 4.17 -8.46
N GLY A 6 -11.06 3.97 -8.58
CA GLY A 6 -11.86 2.94 -7.93
C GLY A 6 -12.37 1.84 -8.86
N SER A 7 -11.79 1.67 -10.06
CA SER A 7 -12.20 0.57 -10.94
C SER A 7 -11.92 -0.79 -10.28
N GLU A 8 -12.76 -1.79 -10.55
CA GLU A 8 -12.58 -3.16 -10.05
C GLU A 8 -11.18 -3.72 -10.36
N MET A 9 -10.56 -3.30 -11.45
CA MET A 9 -9.21 -3.69 -11.83
C MET A 9 -8.17 -3.19 -10.82
N CYS A 10 -8.26 -1.94 -10.37
CA CYS A 10 -7.37 -1.40 -9.35
C CYS A 10 -7.56 -2.09 -7.98
N ILE A 11 -8.76 -2.56 -7.66
CA ILE A 11 -9.03 -3.31 -6.42
C ILE A 11 -8.35 -4.68 -6.49
N ARG A 12 -8.46 -5.38 -7.62
CA ARG A 12 -7.82 -6.69 -7.83
C ARG A 12 -6.30 -6.63 -7.82
N ASP A 13 -5.70 -5.62 -8.43
CA ASP A 13 -4.25 -5.44 -8.46
C ASP A 13 -3.68 -5.24 -7.05
N ARG A 14 -4.41 -4.56 -6.19
CA ARG A 14 -4.04 -4.40 -4.79
C ARG A 14 -4.20 -5.69 -3.98
N GLN A 15 -5.27 -6.41 -4.18
CA GLN A 15 -5.49 -7.70 -3.54
C GLN A 15 -4.38 -8.70 -3.88
N LYS A 16 -3.84 -8.60 -5.11
CA LYS A 16 -2.72 -9.42 -5.57
C LYS A 16 -1.34 -8.87 -5.19
N GLY A 17 -1.25 -7.68 -4.56
CA GLY A 17 0.03 -7.03 -4.28
C GLY A 17 0.74 -6.61 -5.57
N LEU A 18 0.05 -5.87 -6.43
CA LEU A 18 0.52 -5.39 -7.74
C LEU A 18 0.37 -3.87 -7.84
N THR A 19 0.68 -3.14 -6.78
CA THR A 19 0.56 -1.67 -6.75
C THR A 19 1.78 -0.95 -7.30
N GLY A 20 2.90 -1.65 -7.40
CA GLY A 20 4.20 -1.08 -7.73
C GLY A 20 4.90 -0.43 -6.53
N PHE A 21 4.31 -0.51 -5.33
CA PHE A 21 4.93 -0.05 -4.08
C PHE A 21 5.37 -1.27 -3.25
N PRO A 22 6.68 -1.60 -3.20
CA PRO A 22 7.15 -2.88 -2.68
C PRO A 22 6.69 -3.21 -1.27
N LEU A 23 6.68 -2.25 -0.34
CA LEU A 23 6.22 -2.52 1.03
C LEU A 23 4.72 -2.85 1.08
N VAL A 24 3.91 -2.14 0.29
CA VAL A 24 2.45 -2.38 0.20
C VAL A 24 2.20 -3.74 -0.43
N ASP A 25 2.88 -4.04 -1.52
CA ASP A 25 2.74 -5.30 -2.25
C ASP A 25 3.19 -6.50 -1.40
N ALA A 26 4.31 -6.37 -0.69
CA ALA A 26 4.79 -7.39 0.24
C ALA A 26 3.76 -7.66 1.35
N GLY A 27 3.18 -6.60 1.92
CA GLY A 27 2.14 -6.73 2.95
C GLY A 27 0.88 -7.42 2.46
N MET A 28 0.42 -7.10 1.26
CA MET A 28 -0.75 -7.74 0.68
C MET A 28 -0.50 -9.21 0.32
N ARG A 29 0.70 -9.55 -0.15
CA ARG A 29 1.09 -10.93 -0.42
C ARG A 29 1.27 -11.74 0.86
N GLU A 30 1.86 -11.16 1.91
CA GLU A 30 1.93 -11.79 3.23
C GLU A 30 0.54 -12.11 3.75
N LEU A 31 -0.37 -11.14 3.73
CA LEU A 31 -1.75 -11.31 4.17
C LEU A 31 -2.44 -12.48 3.45
N TRP A 32 -2.30 -12.55 2.12
CA TRP A 32 -2.89 -13.62 1.33
C TRP A 32 -2.28 -15.00 1.61
N GLN A 33 -0.95 -15.06 1.79
CA GLN A 33 -0.21 -16.32 1.99
C GLN A 33 -0.35 -16.87 3.41
N THR A 34 -0.39 -16.00 4.41
CA THR A 34 -0.27 -16.38 5.83
C THR A 34 -1.52 -16.11 6.65
N GLY A 35 -2.45 -15.31 6.14
CA GLY A 35 -3.59 -14.82 6.93
C GLY A 35 -3.17 -13.85 8.05
N SER A 36 -1.96 -13.31 8.01
CA SER A 36 -1.41 -12.42 9.03
C SER A 36 -0.77 -11.18 8.40
N MET A 37 -0.74 -10.10 9.15
CA MET A 37 0.00 -8.88 8.81
C MET A 37 0.30 -8.10 10.08
N HIS A 38 1.55 -7.69 10.26
CA HIS A 38 1.96 -6.88 11.40
C HIS A 38 1.15 -5.57 11.48
N ASN A 39 0.72 -5.17 12.68
CA ASN A 39 -0.18 -4.02 12.87
C ASN A 39 0.32 -2.73 12.20
N ARG A 40 1.60 -2.41 12.31
CA ARG A 40 2.18 -1.23 11.65
C ARG A 40 2.01 -1.25 10.14
N LEU A 41 2.17 -2.42 9.55
CA LEU A 41 2.00 -2.61 8.12
C LEU A 41 0.53 -2.49 7.71
N ARG A 42 -0.39 -3.00 8.53
CA ARG A 42 -1.85 -2.79 8.34
C ARG A 42 -2.18 -1.30 8.23
N MET A 43 -1.58 -0.47 9.08
CA MET A 43 -1.77 0.99 9.04
C MET A 43 -1.21 1.63 7.77
N ILE A 44 -0.04 1.21 7.32
CA ILE A 44 0.59 1.74 6.09
C ILE A 44 -0.23 1.35 4.87
N VAL A 45 -0.56 0.08 4.74
CA VAL A 45 -1.39 -0.45 3.64
C VAL A 45 -2.77 0.19 3.64
N GLY A 46 -3.44 0.25 4.78
CA GLY A 46 -4.75 0.88 4.90
C GLY A 46 -4.73 2.37 4.54
N SER A 47 -3.72 3.11 5.02
CA SER A 47 -3.53 4.52 4.64
C SER A 47 -3.32 4.68 3.13
N PHE A 48 -2.53 3.82 2.52
CA PHE A 48 -2.30 3.85 1.07
C PHE A 48 -3.61 3.62 0.31
N LEU A 49 -4.38 2.61 0.69
CA LEU A 49 -5.65 2.29 0.05
C LEU A 49 -6.67 3.43 0.17
N VAL A 50 -6.86 3.93 1.37
CA VAL A 50 -7.91 4.93 1.64
C VAL A 50 -7.50 6.32 1.15
N LYS A 51 -6.26 6.71 1.36
CA LYS A 51 -5.83 8.10 1.14
C LYS A 51 -5.14 8.31 -0.20
N ASN A 52 -4.20 7.47 -0.59
CA ASN A 52 -3.56 7.61 -1.89
C ASN A 52 -4.46 7.16 -3.04
N LEU A 53 -5.26 6.14 -2.83
CA LEU A 53 -6.12 5.56 -3.86
C LEU A 53 -7.59 5.97 -3.73
N LEU A 54 -7.96 6.68 -2.67
CA LEU A 54 -9.33 7.15 -2.38
C LEU A 54 -10.38 6.03 -2.44
N ILE A 55 -10.03 4.87 -1.86
CA ILE A 55 -10.96 3.75 -1.78
C ILE A 55 -11.76 3.83 -0.51
N ASP A 56 -13.02 3.46 -0.60
CA ASP A 56 -13.86 3.30 0.58
C ASP A 56 -13.20 2.29 1.54
N TRP A 57 -12.96 2.72 2.78
CA TRP A 57 -12.32 1.92 3.81
C TRP A 57 -13.06 0.60 4.07
N ARG A 58 -14.38 0.55 3.82
CA ARG A 58 -15.20 -0.65 3.99
C ARG A 58 -14.78 -1.79 3.06
N LEU A 59 -14.29 -1.46 1.85
CA LEU A 59 -13.77 -2.47 0.92
C LEU A 59 -12.47 -3.08 1.42
N GLY A 60 -11.58 -2.26 2.00
CA GLY A 60 -10.37 -2.74 2.65
C GLY A 60 -10.68 -3.57 3.89
N ALA A 61 -11.59 -3.12 4.74
CA ALA A 61 -12.02 -3.84 5.93
C ALA A 61 -12.61 -5.21 5.58
N LYS A 62 -13.45 -5.28 4.55
CA LYS A 62 -14.01 -6.54 4.05
C LYS A 62 -12.94 -7.51 3.55
N TRP A 63 -11.94 -7.00 2.82
CA TRP A 63 -10.84 -7.82 2.35
C TRP A 63 -9.99 -8.37 3.50
N PHE A 64 -9.63 -7.53 4.46
CA PHE A 64 -8.88 -7.94 5.65
C PHE A 64 -9.67 -8.95 6.48
N TRP A 65 -10.98 -8.75 6.64
CA TRP A 65 -11.85 -9.72 7.28
C TRP A 65 -11.79 -11.10 6.64
N ASN A 66 -11.78 -11.16 5.32
CA ASN A 66 -11.75 -12.41 4.58
C ASN A 66 -10.37 -13.10 4.62
N CYS A 67 -9.29 -12.36 4.81
CA CYS A 67 -7.93 -12.87 4.72
C CYS A 67 -7.27 -13.12 6.07
N LEU A 68 -7.57 -12.31 7.10
CA LEU A 68 -6.96 -12.45 8.42
C LEU A 68 -7.54 -13.65 9.17
N PHE A 69 -6.65 -14.53 9.63
CA PHE A 69 -7.09 -15.66 10.46
C PHE A 69 -7.48 -15.21 11.88
N ASP A 70 -6.93 -14.11 12.38
CA ASP A 70 -7.23 -13.46 13.66
C ASP A 70 -8.28 -12.34 13.54
N ALA A 71 -9.11 -12.38 12.50
CA ALA A 71 -10.09 -11.35 12.24
C ALA A 71 -11.09 -11.21 13.39
N ASP A 72 -11.14 -10.00 13.95
CA ASP A 72 -12.15 -9.57 14.91
C ASP A 72 -12.90 -8.36 14.34
N ILE A 73 -14.24 -8.42 14.36
CA ILE A 73 -15.08 -7.39 13.71
C ILE A 73 -14.84 -6.02 14.32
N ALA A 74 -14.79 -5.92 15.64
CA ALA A 74 -14.63 -4.65 16.32
C ALA A 74 -13.26 -4.04 16.06
N ASN A 75 -12.19 -4.81 16.22
CA ASN A 75 -10.81 -4.35 15.99
C ASN A 75 -10.55 -4.03 14.52
N ASN A 76 -11.02 -4.85 13.60
CA ASN A 76 -10.88 -4.61 12.17
C ASN A 76 -11.61 -3.31 11.76
N THR A 77 -12.87 -3.18 12.14
CA THR A 77 -13.68 -1.99 11.83
C THR A 77 -13.08 -0.73 12.47
N ALA A 78 -12.74 -0.77 13.75
CA ALA A 78 -12.14 0.36 14.46
C ALA A 78 -10.80 0.78 13.85
N GLY A 79 -9.94 -0.16 13.49
CA GLY A 79 -8.66 0.10 12.83
C GLY A 79 -8.83 0.79 11.48
N TRP A 80 -9.75 0.34 10.65
CA TRP A 80 -10.04 0.96 9.36
C TRP A 80 -10.70 2.34 9.49
N GLN A 81 -11.60 2.52 10.45
CA GLN A 81 -12.19 3.83 10.76
C GLN A 81 -11.12 4.81 11.25
N TRP A 82 -10.22 4.37 12.12
CA TRP A 82 -9.09 5.19 12.58
C TRP A 82 -8.21 5.65 11.39
N ILE A 83 -7.87 4.74 10.47
CA ILE A 83 -7.11 5.04 9.25
C ILE A 83 -7.85 6.05 8.38
N ALA A 84 -9.16 5.87 8.21
CA ALA A 84 -10.01 6.76 7.42
C ALA A 84 -10.21 8.15 8.07
N GLY A 85 -9.91 8.28 9.35
CA GLY A 85 -10.14 9.51 10.12
C GLY A 85 -11.60 9.70 10.50
N CYS A 86 -12.36 8.61 10.67
CA CYS A 86 -13.75 8.59 11.12
C CYS A 86 -13.93 7.61 12.28
N GLY A 87 -15.12 7.60 12.87
CA GLY A 87 -15.44 6.74 14.02
C GLY A 87 -15.15 7.39 15.37
N ALA A 88 -15.39 6.63 16.45
CA ALA A 88 -15.36 7.14 17.82
C ALA A 88 -13.95 7.52 18.30
N ASP A 89 -12.92 6.87 17.76
CA ASP A 89 -11.49 7.08 18.09
C ASP A 89 -10.69 7.41 16.83
N ALA A 90 -11.16 8.39 16.07
CA ALA A 90 -10.49 8.84 14.86
C ALA A 90 -9.11 9.44 15.18
N ALA A 91 -8.13 9.20 14.31
CA ALA A 91 -6.81 9.82 14.44
C ALA A 91 -6.95 11.36 14.53
N PRO A 92 -6.27 12.03 15.49
CA PRO A 92 -6.41 13.46 15.72
C PRO A 92 -5.93 14.31 14.55
N TYR A 93 -5.12 13.74 13.66
CA TYR A 93 -4.57 14.40 12.48
C TYR A 93 -4.82 13.58 11.22
N PHE A 94 -5.18 14.26 10.14
CA PHE A 94 -5.20 13.65 8.82
C PHE A 94 -3.76 13.40 8.35
N ARG A 95 -3.31 12.17 8.50
CA ARG A 95 -1.95 11.74 8.14
C ARG A 95 -2.00 10.83 6.92
N VAL A 96 -1.24 11.21 5.89
CA VAL A 96 -0.97 10.35 4.72
C VAL A 96 0.42 9.77 4.90
N PHE A 97 0.52 8.45 5.08
CA PHE A 97 1.82 7.77 5.14
C PHE A 97 2.44 7.70 3.74
N ASN A 98 3.73 8.02 3.66
CA ASN A 98 4.49 7.75 2.46
C ASN A 98 5.03 6.31 2.55
N PRO A 99 4.60 5.39 1.67
CA PRO A 99 5.00 3.98 1.74
C PRO A 99 6.50 3.77 1.51
N VAL A 100 7.17 4.61 0.72
CA VAL A 100 8.62 4.54 0.48
C VAL A 100 9.38 4.89 1.77
N THR A 101 9.09 6.04 2.37
CA THR A 101 9.74 6.46 3.63
C THR A 101 9.48 5.46 4.78
N GLN A 102 8.26 4.89 4.84
CA GLN A 102 7.96 3.87 5.84
C GLN A 102 8.74 2.58 5.57
N SER A 103 8.89 2.21 4.30
CA SER A 103 9.68 1.06 3.88
C SER A 103 11.16 1.19 4.26
N GLU A 104 11.78 2.31 3.95
CA GLU A 104 13.16 2.62 4.32
C GLU A 104 13.38 2.57 5.83
N LYS A 105 12.39 2.99 6.61
CA LYS A 105 12.46 2.99 8.07
C LYS A 105 12.34 1.58 8.66
N PHE A 106 11.40 0.77 8.19
CA PHE A 106 11.04 -0.51 8.82
C PHE A 106 11.66 -1.72 8.17
N ASP A 107 12.03 -1.66 6.89
CA ASP A 107 12.71 -2.74 6.16
C ASP A 107 13.98 -2.22 5.47
N LYS A 108 14.83 -1.55 6.22
CA LYS A 108 16.02 -0.84 5.71
C LYS A 108 16.86 -1.64 4.72
N LYS A 109 16.95 -2.95 4.89
CA LYS A 109 17.70 -3.85 4.03
C LYS A 109 16.88 -4.52 2.93
N GLY A 110 15.57 -4.29 2.88
CA GLY A 110 14.67 -4.91 1.92
C GLY A 110 14.46 -6.42 2.13
N ILE A 111 14.76 -6.93 3.34
CA ILE A 111 14.66 -8.38 3.64
C ILE A 111 13.21 -8.84 3.60
N TYR A 112 12.32 -8.05 4.21
CA TYR A 112 10.89 -8.33 4.20
C TYR A 112 10.31 -8.25 2.79
N ILE A 113 10.68 -7.21 2.04
CA ILE A 113 10.25 -7.05 0.64
C ILE A 113 10.71 -8.25 -0.19
N LYS A 114 11.99 -8.61 -0.14
CA LYS A 114 12.54 -9.74 -0.91
C LYS A 114 11.91 -11.08 -0.55
N LYS A 115 11.46 -11.24 0.70
CA LYS A 115 10.76 -12.46 1.14
C LYS A 115 9.42 -12.67 0.43
N TYR A 116 8.65 -11.60 0.25
CA TYR A 116 7.30 -11.68 -0.32
C TYR A 116 7.20 -11.25 -1.78
N ILE A 117 8.26 -10.62 -2.30
CA ILE A 117 8.37 -10.21 -3.70
C ILE A 117 9.65 -10.80 -4.30
N PRO A 118 9.63 -12.08 -4.68
CA PRO A 118 10.80 -12.75 -5.25
C PRO A 118 11.31 -12.11 -6.54
N GLU A 119 10.44 -11.41 -7.28
CA GLU A 119 10.80 -10.65 -8.48
C GLU A 119 11.86 -9.58 -8.21
N LEU A 120 11.94 -9.07 -6.98
CA LEU A 120 12.88 -8.02 -6.57
C LEU A 120 14.14 -8.56 -5.85
N ILE A 121 14.34 -9.88 -5.81
CA ILE A 121 15.40 -10.49 -4.99
C ILE A 121 16.79 -10.02 -5.37
N HIS A 122 17.06 -9.78 -6.66
CA HIS A 122 18.34 -9.34 -7.19
C HIS A 122 18.51 -7.82 -7.27
N LEU A 123 17.44 -7.06 -6.93
CA LEU A 123 17.52 -5.61 -6.95
C LEU A 123 18.41 -5.10 -5.81
N ASP A 124 19.23 -4.10 -6.14
CA ASP A 124 20.09 -3.43 -5.17
C ASP A 124 19.26 -2.81 -4.03
N GLN A 125 19.80 -2.89 -2.81
CA GLN A 125 19.16 -2.36 -1.61
C GLN A 125 18.79 -0.87 -1.75
N LYS A 126 19.57 -0.12 -2.50
CA LYS A 126 19.34 1.31 -2.74
C LYS A 126 18.00 1.59 -3.42
N PHE A 127 17.54 0.68 -4.27
CA PHE A 127 16.34 0.85 -5.09
C PHE A 127 15.18 -0.07 -4.67
N ILE A 128 15.38 -0.92 -3.67
CA ILE A 128 14.37 -1.92 -3.27
C ILE A 128 13.06 -1.29 -2.79
N HIS A 129 13.09 -0.05 -2.29
CA HIS A 129 11.92 0.67 -1.80
C HIS A 129 11.20 1.47 -2.89
N CYS A 130 11.90 1.79 -3.98
CA CYS A 130 11.42 2.58 -5.11
C CYS A 130 12.03 2.09 -6.43
N PRO A 131 11.68 0.89 -6.92
CA PRO A 131 12.27 0.30 -8.13
C PRO A 131 12.18 1.19 -9.37
N TRP A 132 11.16 2.02 -9.47
CA TRP A 132 10.96 2.97 -10.59
C TRP A 132 11.98 4.11 -10.64
N GLU A 133 12.79 4.31 -9.60
CA GLU A 133 13.88 5.28 -9.57
C GLU A 133 15.23 4.65 -9.97
N ALA A 134 15.27 3.33 -10.15
CA ALA A 134 16.47 2.62 -10.57
C ALA A 134 16.78 2.90 -12.04
N PRO A 135 18.06 3.09 -12.40
CA PRO A 135 18.48 3.13 -13.80
C PRO A 135 18.10 1.85 -14.54
N ASP A 136 17.80 1.97 -15.84
CA ASP A 136 17.42 0.82 -16.68
C ASP A 136 18.48 -0.31 -16.66
N THR A 137 19.76 0.05 -16.58
CA THR A 137 20.87 -0.92 -16.47
C THR A 137 20.77 -1.74 -15.19
N VAL A 138 20.43 -1.13 -14.05
CA VAL A 138 20.26 -1.81 -12.76
C VAL A 138 19.04 -2.72 -12.77
N LEU A 139 17.94 -2.26 -13.38
CA LEU A 139 16.75 -3.09 -13.55
C LEU A 139 17.01 -4.29 -14.44
N LEU A 140 17.71 -4.08 -15.56
CA LEU A 140 18.07 -5.15 -16.49
C LEU A 140 18.97 -6.20 -15.83
N ASP A 141 20.00 -5.78 -15.10
CA ASP A 141 20.90 -6.66 -14.36
C ASP A 141 20.17 -7.47 -13.28
N ALA A 142 19.13 -6.89 -12.68
CA ALA A 142 18.28 -7.55 -11.70
C ALA A 142 17.17 -8.42 -12.36
N GLY A 143 17.07 -8.45 -13.69
CA GLY A 143 16.02 -9.17 -14.41
C GLY A 143 14.64 -8.57 -14.30
N ILE A 144 14.54 -7.25 -14.02
CA ILE A 144 13.28 -6.55 -13.79
C ILE A 144 12.94 -5.73 -15.03
N LYS A 145 11.69 -5.89 -15.49
CA LYS A 145 11.06 -5.01 -16.47
C LYS A 145 9.78 -4.44 -15.86
N LEU A 146 9.82 -3.14 -15.54
CA LEU A 146 8.67 -2.47 -14.93
C LEU A 146 7.47 -2.49 -15.86
N GLY A 147 6.30 -2.85 -15.30
CA GLY A 147 5.08 -3.06 -16.06
C GLY A 147 4.90 -4.48 -16.59
N GLU A 148 5.94 -5.33 -16.55
CA GLU A 148 5.89 -6.73 -17.00
C GLU A 148 6.21 -7.71 -15.86
N THR A 149 7.47 -7.74 -15.39
CA THR A 149 7.90 -8.65 -14.32
C THR A 149 7.55 -8.13 -12.93
N TYR A 150 7.56 -6.81 -12.75
CA TYR A 150 7.09 -6.12 -11.57
C TYR A 150 6.32 -4.85 -12.00
N PRO A 151 5.18 -4.52 -11.37
CA PRO A 151 4.37 -3.39 -11.81
C PRO A 151 5.06 -2.04 -11.62
N SER A 152 4.74 -1.09 -12.50
CA SER A 152 5.03 0.32 -12.27
C SER A 152 4.08 0.88 -11.20
N PRO A 153 4.46 1.96 -10.48
CA PRO A 153 3.58 2.59 -9.50
C PRO A 153 2.23 2.98 -10.12
N ILE A 154 1.14 2.55 -9.48
CA ILE A 154 -0.23 2.83 -9.97
C ILE A 154 -0.68 4.27 -9.69
N VAL A 155 0.03 5.01 -8.84
CA VAL A 155 -0.21 6.43 -8.54
C VAL A 155 1.09 7.17 -8.31
N ASP A 156 1.09 8.46 -8.59
CA ASP A 156 2.12 9.39 -8.10
C ASP A 156 1.84 9.75 -6.64
N LEU A 157 2.82 9.55 -5.76
CA LEU A 157 2.66 9.77 -4.31
C LEU A 157 2.42 11.24 -3.95
N LYS A 158 3.06 12.17 -4.67
CA LYS A 158 2.92 13.61 -4.43
C LYS A 158 1.53 14.07 -4.84
N VAL A 159 1.12 13.71 -6.05
CA VAL A 159 -0.20 14.07 -6.60
C VAL A 159 -1.32 13.45 -5.76
N SER A 160 -1.21 12.16 -5.44
CA SER A 160 -2.23 11.45 -4.64
C SER A 160 -2.35 11.99 -3.22
N ARG A 161 -1.23 12.41 -2.61
CA ARG A 161 -1.24 13.07 -1.30
C ARG A 161 -1.96 14.41 -1.33
N LEU A 162 -1.69 15.25 -2.33
CA LEU A 162 -2.38 16.55 -2.48
C LEU A 162 -3.88 16.34 -2.68
N ARG A 163 -4.27 15.43 -3.53
CA ARG A 163 -5.68 15.08 -3.75
C ARG A 163 -6.38 14.61 -2.47
N ALA A 164 -5.70 13.79 -1.64
CA ALA A 164 -6.24 13.34 -0.37
C ALA A 164 -6.45 14.50 0.62
N LEU A 165 -5.52 15.45 0.67
CA LEU A 165 -5.62 16.64 1.52
C LEU A 165 -6.76 17.56 1.07
N GLU A 166 -6.93 17.77 -0.23
CA GLU A 166 -8.04 18.54 -0.81
C GLU A 166 -9.39 17.89 -0.46
N ALA A 167 -9.53 16.59 -0.69
CA ALA A 167 -10.74 15.84 -0.34
C ALA A 167 -11.08 15.94 1.16
N PHE A 168 -10.07 15.90 2.03
CA PHE A 168 -10.27 16.04 3.46
C PHE A 168 -10.71 17.46 3.85
N ASN A 169 -10.18 18.49 3.21
CA ASN A 169 -10.54 19.89 3.49
C ASN A 169 -11.98 20.19 3.06
N THR A 170 -12.44 19.61 1.94
CA THR A 170 -13.82 19.77 1.49
C THR A 170 -14.85 19.13 2.42
N LEU A 171 -14.45 18.10 3.20
CA LEU A 171 -15.32 17.48 4.20
C LEU A 171 -15.45 18.28 5.50
N LYS A 172 -14.55 19.25 5.73
CA LYS A 172 -14.55 20.12 6.91
C LYS A 172 -15.29 21.44 6.71
N SER A 173 -15.54 21.81 5.45
CA SER A 173 -16.35 22.99 5.09
C SER A 173 -17.82 22.63 5.00
#